data_65c0752e36ffb51d7b28ff1aebaaf5bd
#
_entry.id   65c0752e36ffb51d7b28ff1aebaaf5bd
#
_cell.length_a   1.000
_cell.length_b   1.000
_cell.length_c   1.000
_cell.angle_alpha   90.00
_cell.angle_beta   90.00
_cell.angle_gamma   90.00
#
_symmetry.space_group_name_H-M   'P 1'
#
loop_
_entity.id
_entity.type
_entity.pdbx_description
1 polymer ?
#
loop_
_entity_poly.entity_id
_entity_poly.type
_entity_poly.pdbx_seq_one_letter_code
_entity_poly.pdbx_strand_id
1 'polypeptide(L)'
;MGTVLHIECLISRLIRNKDYKTFLRRAIILEDGQTVDEIFDSELWSECKRLYFNDKFEDSKAVAKAFYEEHREEMQFPVLWEEKWDCFNDLAIPYWENRQAFMSEMMNDATSIGEKWFKSARTQTKEEIENHTFIKTMIAIDPASTTNKKSDFTAMVVGSQATNGFKYMRELVLDK
;
A
#
# COMPACT_ATOMS: atom_id res chain seq x y z
N MET A 1 13.90 -12.50 -17.08
CA MET A 1 12.54 -12.12 -16.65
C MET A 1 12.63 -11.59 -15.23
N GLY A 2 11.95 -10.52 -14.89
CA GLY A 2 11.95 -9.96 -13.54
C GLY A 2 10.81 -8.96 -13.36
N THR A 3 10.52 -8.58 -12.12
CA THR A 3 9.51 -7.59 -11.74
C THR A 3 10.15 -6.24 -11.43
N VAL A 4 9.39 -5.15 -11.62
CA VAL A 4 9.85 -3.78 -11.35
C VAL A 4 9.58 -3.47 -9.88
N LEU A 5 10.54 -3.79 -9.01
CA LEU A 5 10.40 -3.60 -7.56
C LEU A 5 10.65 -2.15 -7.10
N HIS A 6 11.36 -1.37 -7.89
CA HIS A 6 11.68 0.02 -7.55
C HIS A 6 11.91 0.84 -8.81
N ILE A 7 11.58 2.13 -8.78
CA ILE A 7 11.70 3.05 -9.92
C ILE A 7 13.14 3.18 -10.45
N GLU A 8 14.13 3.02 -9.59
CA GLU A 8 15.57 3.08 -9.91
C GLU A 8 16.24 1.71 -10.04
N CYS A 9 15.47 0.60 -10.08
CA CYS A 9 16.05 -0.73 -10.21
C CYS A 9 16.67 -0.95 -11.59
N LEU A 10 17.52 -1.96 -11.72
CA LEU A 10 18.19 -2.32 -12.98
C LEU A 10 17.17 -2.53 -14.11
N ILE A 11 16.07 -3.23 -13.84
CA ILE A 11 15.01 -3.50 -14.82
C ILE A 11 14.41 -2.20 -15.35
N SER A 12 14.09 -1.24 -14.48
CA SER A 12 13.57 0.07 -14.87
C SER A 12 14.56 0.83 -15.78
N ARG A 13 15.86 0.71 -15.50
CA ARG A 13 16.91 1.30 -16.36
C ARG A 13 17.01 0.63 -17.71
N LEU A 14 16.92 -0.71 -17.75
CA LEU A 14 16.95 -1.48 -18.99
C LEU A 14 15.71 -1.22 -19.86
N ILE A 15 14.53 -1.09 -19.26
CA ILE A 15 13.29 -0.72 -19.97
C ILE A 15 13.43 0.63 -20.71
N ARG A 16 14.13 1.60 -20.10
CA ARG A 16 14.38 2.91 -20.70
C ARG A 16 15.51 2.93 -21.73
N ASN A 17 16.34 1.89 -21.77
CA ASN A 17 17.47 1.81 -22.68
C ASN A 17 17.00 1.34 -24.07
N LYS A 18 17.25 2.17 -25.10
CA LYS A 18 16.84 1.91 -26.48
C LYS A 18 17.53 0.71 -27.16
N ASP A 19 18.63 0.22 -26.57
CA ASP A 19 19.36 -0.95 -27.09
C ASP A 19 18.66 -2.28 -26.76
N TYR A 20 17.62 -2.24 -25.91
CA TYR A 20 16.88 -3.42 -25.49
C TYR A 20 15.44 -3.38 -26.01
N LYS A 21 14.97 -4.52 -26.54
CA LYS A 21 13.54 -4.72 -26.76
C LYS A 21 12.89 -5.19 -25.46
N THR A 22 11.92 -4.45 -24.99
CA THR A 22 11.22 -4.72 -23.73
C THR A 22 9.81 -5.21 -23.97
N PHE A 23 9.38 -6.20 -23.19
CA PHE A 23 8.01 -6.67 -23.13
C PHE A 23 7.53 -6.48 -21.69
N LEU A 24 6.75 -5.42 -21.46
CA LEU A 24 6.10 -5.20 -20.19
C LEU A 24 4.72 -5.85 -20.22
N ARG A 25 4.41 -6.66 -19.20
CA ARG A 25 3.10 -7.28 -19.03
C ARG A 25 2.59 -7.01 -17.63
N ARG A 26 1.31 -6.83 -17.51
CA ARG A 26 0.58 -6.56 -16.26
C ARG A 26 -0.40 -7.69 -16.03
N ALA A 27 -0.66 -8.04 -14.77
CA ALA A 27 -1.62 -9.07 -14.43
C ALA A 27 -3.04 -8.68 -14.86
N ILE A 28 -3.42 -7.43 -14.64
CA ILE A 28 -4.69 -6.86 -15.10
C ILE A 28 -4.46 -6.15 -16.43
N ILE A 29 -5.30 -6.43 -17.42
CA ILE A 29 -5.32 -5.75 -18.70
C ILE A 29 -6.22 -4.53 -18.55
N LEU A 30 -5.62 -3.34 -18.61
CA LEU A 30 -6.32 -2.06 -18.48
C LEU A 30 -6.59 -1.46 -19.85
N GLU A 31 -7.74 -0.80 -20.00
CA GLU A 31 -8.03 0.05 -21.14
C GLU A 31 -7.20 1.36 -21.09
N ASP A 32 -7.14 2.10 -22.21
CA ASP A 32 -6.42 3.36 -22.28
C ASP A 32 -7.00 4.38 -21.28
N GLY A 33 -6.15 4.82 -20.34
CA GLY A 33 -6.53 5.76 -19.29
C GLY A 33 -7.17 5.13 -18.06
N GLN A 34 -7.49 3.83 -18.07
CA GLN A 34 -8.04 3.12 -16.93
C GLN A 34 -6.95 2.83 -15.89
N THR A 35 -7.32 2.90 -14.61
CA THR A 35 -6.45 2.59 -13.49
C THR A 35 -6.94 1.36 -12.73
N VAL A 36 -6.02 0.70 -12.01
CA VAL A 36 -6.38 -0.42 -11.12
C VAL A 36 -7.30 0.05 -9.99
N ASP A 37 -7.08 1.28 -9.51
CA ASP A 37 -7.88 1.87 -8.44
C ASP A 37 -9.35 2.03 -8.88
N GLU A 38 -9.62 2.46 -10.11
CA GLU A 38 -10.98 2.59 -10.65
C GLU A 38 -11.72 1.25 -10.71
N ILE A 39 -11.02 0.15 -10.97
CA ILE A 39 -11.62 -1.19 -10.94
C ILE A 39 -12.05 -1.52 -9.51
N PHE A 40 -11.12 -1.43 -8.54
CA PHE A 40 -11.36 -1.88 -7.17
C PHE A 40 -12.10 -0.86 -6.30
N ASP A 41 -12.24 0.39 -6.74
CA ASP A 41 -13.07 1.42 -6.10
C ASP A 41 -14.49 1.45 -6.66
N SER A 42 -14.85 0.59 -7.64
CA SER A 42 -16.23 0.42 -8.10
C SER A 42 -17.15 -0.04 -6.97
N GLU A 43 -18.45 0.17 -7.10
CA GLU A 43 -19.44 -0.07 -6.05
C GLU A 43 -19.40 -1.51 -5.53
N LEU A 44 -19.43 -2.50 -6.44
CA LEU A 44 -19.42 -3.92 -6.07
C LEU A 44 -18.08 -4.33 -5.43
N TRP A 45 -16.95 -3.89 -5.97
CA TRP A 45 -15.65 -4.20 -5.38
C TRP A 45 -15.43 -3.50 -4.03
N SER A 46 -15.95 -2.30 -3.86
CA SER A 46 -15.91 -1.58 -2.59
C SER A 46 -16.74 -2.28 -1.51
N GLU A 47 -17.93 -2.80 -1.88
CA GLU A 47 -18.76 -3.59 -0.96
C GLU A 47 -18.11 -4.93 -0.62
N CYS A 48 -17.55 -5.63 -1.60
CA CYS A 48 -16.82 -6.87 -1.39
C CYS A 48 -15.63 -6.67 -0.44
N LYS A 49 -14.86 -5.58 -0.62
CA LYS A 49 -13.78 -5.17 0.28
C LYS A 49 -14.28 -4.92 1.70
N ARG A 50 -15.42 -4.23 1.84
CA ARG A 50 -16.04 -3.96 3.14
C ARG A 50 -16.42 -5.26 3.86
N LEU A 51 -16.93 -6.24 3.14
CA LEU A 51 -17.24 -7.57 3.68
C LEU A 51 -15.96 -8.32 4.09
N TYR A 52 -14.92 -8.26 3.27
CA TYR A 52 -13.64 -8.92 3.54
C TYR A 52 -12.97 -8.43 4.84
N PHE A 53 -12.99 -7.13 5.12
CA PHE A 53 -12.41 -6.53 6.33
C PHE A 53 -13.39 -6.37 7.50
N ASN A 54 -14.54 -7.05 7.47
CA ASN A 54 -15.53 -6.92 8.52
C ASN A 54 -15.30 -7.90 9.68
N ASP A 55 -14.77 -7.41 10.78
CA ASP A 55 -14.45 -8.18 11.99
C ASP A 55 -15.67 -8.81 12.71
N LYS A 56 -16.90 -8.47 12.29
CA LYS A 56 -18.12 -9.03 12.86
C LYS A 56 -18.44 -10.44 12.37
N PHE A 57 -17.85 -10.85 11.26
CA PHE A 57 -18.01 -12.19 10.71
C PHE A 57 -16.90 -13.11 11.22
N GLU A 58 -17.25 -14.33 11.58
CA GLU A 58 -16.29 -15.38 11.98
C GLU A 58 -15.36 -15.74 10.80
N ASP A 59 -15.89 -15.77 9.58
CA ASP A 59 -15.13 -15.93 8.33
C ASP A 59 -15.54 -14.85 7.31
N SER A 60 -14.98 -13.66 7.47
CA SER A 60 -15.23 -12.53 6.58
C SER A 60 -14.79 -12.79 5.14
N LYS A 61 -13.73 -13.60 4.96
CA LYS A 61 -13.25 -13.98 3.63
C LYS A 61 -14.28 -14.86 2.89
N ALA A 62 -14.89 -15.83 3.59
CA ALA A 62 -15.93 -16.66 2.99
C ALA A 62 -17.19 -15.85 2.62
N VAL A 63 -17.56 -14.87 3.45
CA VAL A 63 -18.69 -13.97 3.17
C VAL A 63 -18.40 -13.10 1.93
N ALA A 64 -17.22 -12.50 1.86
CA ALA A 64 -16.80 -11.69 0.72
C ALA A 64 -16.72 -12.53 -0.57
N LYS A 65 -16.23 -13.77 -0.46
CA LYS A 65 -16.18 -14.70 -1.59
C LYS A 65 -17.58 -15.07 -2.10
N ALA A 66 -18.53 -15.34 -1.21
CA ALA A 66 -19.90 -15.64 -1.58
C ALA A 66 -20.53 -14.46 -2.33
N PHE A 67 -20.31 -13.23 -1.85
CA PHE A 67 -20.74 -12.02 -2.54
C PHE A 67 -20.11 -11.88 -3.94
N TYR A 68 -18.81 -12.12 -4.07
CA TYR A 68 -18.12 -12.11 -5.36
C TYR A 68 -18.69 -13.16 -6.32
N GLU A 69 -18.95 -14.39 -5.86
CA GLU A 69 -19.51 -15.45 -6.71
C GLU A 69 -20.95 -15.11 -7.18
N GLU A 70 -21.74 -14.43 -6.35
CA GLU A 70 -23.08 -13.97 -6.71
C GLU A 70 -23.04 -12.90 -7.82
N HIS A 71 -22.04 -12.00 -7.79
CA HIS A 71 -21.89 -10.89 -8.73
C HIS A 71 -20.74 -11.11 -9.73
N ARG A 72 -20.34 -12.35 -9.93
CA ARG A 72 -19.13 -12.70 -10.67
C ARG A 72 -19.06 -12.10 -12.06
N GLU A 73 -20.16 -12.15 -12.81
CA GLU A 73 -20.21 -11.64 -14.19
C GLU A 73 -19.95 -10.14 -14.28
N GLU A 74 -20.43 -9.37 -13.29
CA GLU A 74 -20.28 -7.92 -13.23
C GLU A 74 -18.93 -7.49 -12.64
N MET A 75 -18.32 -8.35 -11.82
CA MET A 75 -17.08 -8.07 -11.12
C MET A 75 -15.82 -8.58 -11.84
N GLN A 76 -15.99 -9.37 -12.92
CA GLN A 76 -14.84 -9.81 -13.71
C GLN A 76 -14.24 -8.66 -14.53
N PHE A 77 -12.94 -8.70 -14.68
CA PHE A 77 -12.16 -7.82 -15.55
C PHE A 77 -11.10 -8.62 -16.30
N PRO A 78 -10.60 -8.12 -17.44
CA PRO A 78 -9.61 -8.82 -18.25
C PRO A 78 -8.30 -9.00 -17.52
N VAL A 79 -7.79 -10.23 -17.49
CA VAL A 79 -6.52 -10.60 -16.88
C VAL A 79 -5.59 -11.25 -17.90
N LEU A 80 -4.29 -11.13 -17.69
CA LEU A 80 -3.28 -11.65 -18.62
C LEU A 80 -3.30 -13.19 -18.73
N TRP A 81 -3.70 -13.87 -17.65
CA TRP A 81 -3.67 -15.32 -17.57
C TRP A 81 -4.91 -15.85 -16.85
N GLU A 82 -6.01 -15.98 -17.61
CA GLU A 82 -7.35 -16.35 -17.11
C GLU A 82 -7.40 -17.72 -16.43
N GLU A 83 -6.62 -18.70 -16.91
CA GLU A 83 -6.61 -20.04 -16.31
C GLU A 83 -5.89 -20.08 -14.95
N LYS A 84 -5.11 -19.05 -14.62
CA LYS A 84 -4.32 -19.01 -13.39
C LYS A 84 -4.86 -18.05 -12.36
N TRP A 85 -5.31 -16.87 -12.77
CA TRP A 85 -5.63 -15.79 -11.85
C TRP A 85 -7.14 -15.60 -11.69
N ASP A 86 -7.60 -15.85 -10.48
CA ASP A 86 -8.94 -15.49 -10.03
C ASP A 86 -8.98 -14.01 -9.61
N CYS A 87 -9.96 -13.25 -10.10
CA CYS A 87 -10.08 -11.82 -9.84
C CYS A 87 -10.19 -11.50 -8.34
N PHE A 88 -10.84 -12.36 -7.55
CA PHE A 88 -11.00 -12.15 -6.11
C PHE A 88 -9.78 -12.61 -5.32
N ASN A 89 -9.41 -13.91 -5.41
CA ASN A 89 -8.38 -14.47 -4.54
C ASN A 89 -6.97 -14.01 -4.91
N ASP A 90 -6.66 -13.94 -6.22
CA ASP A 90 -5.30 -13.72 -6.69
C ASP A 90 -4.99 -12.26 -7.02
N LEU A 91 -6.03 -11.43 -7.19
CA LEU A 91 -5.85 -10.03 -7.57
C LEU A 91 -6.43 -9.05 -6.55
N ALA A 92 -7.71 -9.15 -6.18
CA ALA A 92 -8.34 -8.21 -5.26
C ALA A 92 -7.78 -8.29 -3.85
N ILE A 93 -7.66 -9.49 -3.27
CA ILE A 93 -7.12 -9.67 -1.92
C ILE A 93 -5.67 -9.14 -1.81
N PRO A 94 -4.71 -9.54 -2.64
CA PRO A 94 -3.36 -8.99 -2.60
C PRO A 94 -3.31 -7.46 -2.79
N TYR A 95 -4.18 -6.91 -3.67
CA TYR A 95 -4.28 -5.47 -3.84
C TYR A 95 -4.78 -4.76 -2.57
N TRP A 96 -5.77 -5.30 -1.89
CA TRP A 96 -6.30 -4.71 -0.66
C TRP A 96 -5.34 -4.84 0.53
N GLU A 97 -4.63 -5.96 0.63
CA GLU A 97 -3.68 -6.21 1.71
C GLU A 97 -2.39 -5.42 1.56
N ASN A 98 -1.87 -5.32 0.34
CA ASN A 98 -0.66 -4.56 0.06
C ASN A 98 -0.65 -4.00 -1.36
N ARG A 99 -1.32 -2.84 -1.56
CA ARG A 99 -1.39 -2.17 -2.85
C ARG A 99 -0.01 -1.90 -3.47
N GLN A 100 0.98 -1.52 -2.68
CA GLN A 100 2.32 -1.20 -3.20
C GLN A 100 3.02 -2.44 -3.77
N ALA A 101 3.01 -3.54 -3.03
CA ALA A 101 3.56 -4.81 -3.50
C ALA A 101 2.81 -5.28 -4.75
N PHE A 102 1.48 -5.22 -4.74
CA PHE A 102 0.66 -5.58 -5.89
C PHE A 102 1.02 -4.75 -7.13
N MET A 103 1.10 -3.42 -7.02
CA MET A 103 1.44 -2.56 -8.15
C MET A 103 2.84 -2.84 -8.69
N SER A 104 3.82 -3.07 -7.83
CA SER A 104 5.19 -3.36 -8.27
C SER A 104 5.34 -4.77 -8.86
N GLU A 105 4.74 -5.78 -8.25
CA GLU A 105 4.96 -7.17 -8.61
C GLU A 105 4.00 -7.68 -9.69
N MET A 106 2.71 -7.35 -9.56
CA MET A 106 1.67 -7.81 -10.47
C MET A 106 1.45 -6.87 -11.65
N MET A 107 1.54 -5.56 -11.40
CA MET A 107 1.33 -4.55 -12.44
C MET A 107 2.62 -4.04 -13.07
N ASN A 108 3.79 -4.43 -12.55
CA ASN A 108 5.10 -3.91 -12.98
C ASN A 108 5.16 -2.38 -12.92
N ASP A 109 4.46 -1.78 -11.97
CA ASP A 109 4.38 -0.35 -11.75
C ASP A 109 4.91 0.01 -10.35
N ALA A 110 6.15 0.46 -10.29
CA ALA A 110 6.80 0.89 -9.06
C ALA A 110 6.58 2.39 -8.75
N THR A 111 5.77 3.10 -9.52
CA THR A 111 5.53 4.54 -9.30
C THR A 111 4.78 4.81 -8.00
N SER A 112 3.95 3.86 -7.57
CA SER A 112 3.28 3.91 -6.28
C SER A 112 4.22 3.71 -5.08
N ILE A 113 5.43 3.19 -5.30
CA ILE A 113 6.48 3.07 -4.29
C ILE A 113 7.07 4.46 -4.06
N GLY A 114 6.55 5.19 -3.12
CA GLY A 114 6.93 6.57 -2.83
C GLY A 114 5.72 7.48 -2.64
N GLU A 115 4.51 6.99 -2.85
CA GLU A 115 3.34 7.69 -2.35
C GLU A 115 3.46 7.83 -0.84
N LYS A 116 3.50 9.07 -0.39
CA LYS A 116 3.57 9.34 1.04
C LYS A 116 2.35 8.77 1.73
N TRP A 117 2.54 7.88 2.69
CA TRP A 117 1.46 7.34 3.54
C TRP A 117 0.64 8.46 4.19
N PHE A 118 1.28 9.61 4.37
CA PHE A 118 0.66 10.83 4.88
C PHE A 118 0.67 11.88 3.77
N LYS A 119 -0.48 12.15 3.17
CA LYS A 119 -0.64 13.19 2.14
C LYS A 119 -0.50 14.60 2.70
N SER A 120 -0.80 14.77 3.98
CA SER A 120 -0.61 16.02 4.73
C SER A 120 -0.31 15.73 6.18
N ALA A 121 0.59 16.51 6.78
CA ALA A 121 0.79 16.57 8.22
C ALA A 121 0.37 17.97 8.69
N ARG A 122 -0.49 18.02 9.71
CA ARG A 122 -0.76 19.29 10.39
C ARG A 122 0.34 19.49 11.42
N THR A 123 0.98 20.62 11.35
CA THR A 123 2.00 21.03 12.33
C THR A 123 1.38 21.96 13.35
N GLN A 124 1.80 21.81 14.59
CA GLN A 124 1.52 22.73 15.71
C GLN A 124 2.85 23.16 16.32
N THR A 125 2.85 24.30 16.96
CA THR A 125 4.01 24.74 17.74
C THR A 125 4.17 23.85 18.97
N LYS A 126 5.37 23.84 19.55
CA LYS A 126 5.64 23.06 20.76
C LYS A 126 4.70 23.48 21.91
N GLU A 127 4.46 24.77 22.05
CA GLU A 127 3.56 25.32 23.06
C GLU A 127 2.10 24.87 22.87
N GLU A 128 1.61 24.84 21.61
CA GLU A 128 0.27 24.34 21.31
C GLU A 128 0.15 22.85 21.64
N ILE A 129 1.19 22.06 21.35
CA ILE A 129 1.21 20.62 21.66
C ILE A 129 1.23 20.40 23.19
N GLU A 130 2.03 21.18 23.93
CA GLU A 130 2.13 21.06 25.40
C GLU A 130 0.83 21.45 26.13
N ASN A 131 -0.04 22.25 25.51
CA ASN A 131 -1.35 22.58 26.05
C ASN A 131 -2.39 21.44 25.99
N HIS A 132 -2.09 20.33 25.30
CA HIS A 132 -2.97 19.17 25.27
C HIS A 132 -2.76 18.27 26.49
N THR A 133 -3.87 17.71 26.98
CA THR A 133 -3.82 16.67 28.02
C THR A 133 -3.57 15.32 27.34
N PHE A 134 -2.46 14.67 27.67
CA PHE A 134 -2.09 13.38 27.12
C PHE A 134 -2.51 12.22 28.03
N ILE A 135 -3.14 11.19 27.42
CA ILE A 135 -3.53 9.95 28.11
C ILE A 135 -2.47 8.86 27.99
N LYS A 136 -1.67 8.89 26.93
CA LYS A 136 -0.65 7.88 26.67
C LYS A 136 0.51 8.50 25.91
N THR A 137 1.73 8.14 26.33
CA THR A 137 2.96 8.46 25.60
C THR A 137 3.72 7.17 25.30
N MET A 138 4.25 7.05 24.10
CA MET A 138 5.05 5.92 23.66
C MET A 138 6.32 6.41 22.98
N ILE A 139 7.39 5.63 23.09
CA ILE A 139 8.61 5.80 22.34
C ILE A 139 8.72 4.64 21.37
N ALA A 140 8.88 4.93 20.09
CA ALA A 140 9.21 3.97 19.06
C ALA A 140 10.66 4.17 18.65
N ILE A 141 11.41 3.07 18.55
CA ILE A 141 12.83 3.09 18.13
C ILE A 141 12.97 2.17 16.94
N ASP A 142 13.54 2.70 15.87
CA ASP A 142 13.97 1.97 14.69
C ASP A 142 15.50 1.98 14.66
N PRO A 143 16.17 0.93 15.15
CA PRO A 143 17.62 0.91 15.27
C PRO A 143 18.27 0.62 13.91
N ALA A 144 19.30 1.39 13.57
CA ALA A 144 20.18 1.06 12.46
C ALA A 144 20.92 -0.24 12.73
N SER A 145 21.00 -1.12 11.76
CA SER A 145 21.69 -2.42 11.89
C SER A 145 23.21 -2.30 11.81
N THR A 146 23.76 -1.18 11.35
CA THR A 146 25.20 -0.95 11.20
C THR A 146 25.56 0.52 11.40
N THR A 147 26.80 0.78 11.88
CA THR A 147 27.35 2.12 12.10
C THR A 147 28.15 2.67 10.90
N ASN A 148 28.02 2.07 9.71
CA ASN A 148 28.74 2.51 8.52
C ASN A 148 28.18 3.84 7.99
N LYS A 149 29.04 4.69 7.39
CA LYS A 149 28.63 5.99 6.80
C LYS A 149 27.51 5.91 5.76
N LYS A 150 27.25 4.72 5.21
CA LYS A 150 26.18 4.43 4.23
C LYS A 150 24.95 3.74 4.86
N SER A 151 24.95 3.49 6.18
CA SER A 151 23.81 2.89 6.86
C SER A 151 22.69 3.92 7.08
N ASP A 152 21.49 3.40 7.32
CA ASP A 152 20.38 4.21 7.78
C ASP A 152 20.63 4.79 9.18
N PHE A 153 19.84 5.78 9.56
CA PHE A 153 19.86 6.36 10.89
C PHE A 153 19.09 5.47 11.87
N THR A 154 19.54 5.43 13.12
CA THR A 154 18.68 5.03 14.22
C THR A 154 17.67 6.15 14.44
N ALA A 155 16.40 5.86 14.29
CA ALA A 155 15.33 6.82 14.52
C ALA A 155 14.61 6.53 15.84
N MET A 156 14.40 7.55 16.64
CA MET A 156 13.60 7.47 17.85
C MET A 156 12.50 8.54 17.80
N VAL A 157 11.26 8.12 17.96
CA VAL A 157 10.08 9.00 17.92
C VAL A 157 9.32 8.91 19.23
N VAL A 158 9.05 10.07 19.82
CA VAL A 158 8.15 10.21 20.96
C VAL A 158 6.77 10.60 20.46
N GLY A 159 5.79 9.71 20.60
CA GLY A 159 4.39 9.92 20.22
C GLY A 159 3.48 9.92 21.43
N SER A 160 2.51 10.83 21.46
CA SER A 160 1.50 10.91 22.53
C SER A 160 0.11 10.97 21.97
N GLN A 161 -0.84 10.30 22.64
CA GLN A 161 -2.26 10.40 22.36
C GLN A 161 -2.90 11.38 23.36
N ALA A 162 -3.61 12.36 22.84
CA ALA A 162 -4.32 13.34 23.69
C ALA A 162 -5.78 12.94 23.91
N THR A 163 -6.41 13.57 24.89
CA THR A 163 -7.83 13.36 25.24
C THR A 163 -8.79 13.71 24.09
N ASN A 164 -8.37 14.54 23.15
CA ASN A 164 -9.14 14.89 21.94
C ASN A 164 -9.11 13.78 20.88
N GLY A 165 -8.46 12.64 21.14
CA GLY A 165 -8.33 11.49 20.24
C GLY A 165 -7.20 11.58 19.21
N PHE A 166 -6.57 12.76 19.06
CA PHE A 166 -5.45 12.92 18.12
C PHE A 166 -4.14 12.36 18.68
N LYS A 167 -3.27 11.95 17.75
CA LYS A 167 -1.90 11.50 18.05
C LYS A 167 -0.93 12.60 17.62
N TYR A 168 -0.01 12.92 18.50
CA TYR A 168 0.99 13.96 18.30
C TYR A 168 2.38 13.35 18.31
N MET A 169 3.18 13.67 17.31
CA MET A 169 4.62 13.42 17.35
C MET A 169 5.26 14.58 18.09
N ARG A 170 5.87 14.32 19.26
CA ARG A 170 6.40 15.33 20.15
C ARG A 170 7.87 15.58 19.91
N GLU A 171 8.61 14.52 19.58
CA GLU A 171 10.05 14.59 19.37
C GLU A 171 10.50 13.53 18.38
N LEU A 172 11.48 13.87 17.57
CA LEU A 172 12.19 12.98 16.66
C LEU A 172 13.67 13.14 16.87
N VAL A 173 14.36 12.07 17.19
CA VAL A 173 15.83 12.01 17.25
C VAL A 173 16.32 11.08 16.16
N LEU A 174 17.28 11.54 15.38
CA LEU A 174 17.99 10.75 14.37
C LEU A 174 19.46 10.70 14.77
N ASP A 175 19.96 9.50 15.01
CA ASP A 175 21.37 9.24 15.37
C ASP A 175 22.00 8.28 14.38
N LYS A 176 23.33 8.40 14.17
CA LYS A 176 24.06 7.67 13.13
C LYS A 176 25.25 6.89 13.70
#